data_27b24abb6c075037ff5f3bb346c00bc1
#
_entry.id   27b24abb6c075037ff5f3bb346c00bc1
#
_cell.length_a   1.000
_cell.length_b   1.000
_cell.length_c   1.000
_cell.angle_alpha   90.00
_cell.angle_beta   90.00
_cell.angle_gamma   90.00
#
_symmetry.space_group_name_H-M   'P 1'
#
loop_
_entity.id
_entity.type
_entity.pdbx_description
1 polymer ?
#
loop_
_entity_poly.entity_id
_entity_poly.type
_entity_poly.pdbx_seq_one_letter_code
_entity_poly.pdbx_strand_id
1 'polypeptide(L)'
;LARSSSEGRKTYVLDTSVLLADPSAFFRFDEHEIIIPIAVIGELESKRDHPELGYFARAALRQLDDLRISHGRLDKPLKITASGGTLSVELNHTDTSSLPHGFLRDGTNDSRILAVARNLVSEGKEVVLVTKDLPLRVKASSVGITAEEYRAELAPNSGWTGMVEETVGSKLIDALYAGEKVSDPLTKDLPCHTGVVLHSEKGSALARVTADKS
;
A
#
# COMPACT_ATOMS: atom_id res chain seq x y z
N LEU A 1 11.35 -27.44 18.29
CA LEU A 1 11.04 -26.46 19.35
C LEU A 1 10.07 -25.46 18.77
N ALA A 2 8.77 -25.62 19.09
CA ALA A 2 7.72 -24.71 18.72
C ALA A 2 7.98 -23.38 19.44
N ARG A 3 8.19 -22.29 18.69
CA ARG A 3 8.17 -20.93 19.24
C ARG A 3 6.74 -20.66 19.72
N SER A 4 6.60 -20.32 20.99
CA SER A 4 5.33 -19.95 21.60
C SER A 4 4.80 -18.68 20.93
N SER A 5 3.60 -18.76 20.40
CA SER A 5 2.94 -17.74 19.59
C SER A 5 2.35 -16.56 20.38
N SER A 6 2.87 -16.23 21.55
CA SER A 6 2.37 -15.16 22.42
C SER A 6 3.32 -13.96 22.62
N GLU A 7 4.55 -14.03 22.17
CA GLU A 7 5.46 -12.89 22.20
C GLU A 7 5.42 -12.18 20.85
N GLY A 8 4.71 -11.05 20.75
CA GLY A 8 4.85 -10.11 19.66
C GLY A 8 3.62 -9.82 18.79
N ARG A 9 2.40 -10.29 19.15
CA ARG A 9 1.21 -9.91 18.39
C ARG A 9 0.83 -8.47 18.71
N LYS A 10 0.99 -7.57 17.72
CA LYS A 10 0.63 -6.16 17.82
C LYS A 10 -0.76 -5.90 17.26
N THR A 11 -1.35 -4.78 17.67
CA THR A 11 -2.59 -4.25 17.12
C THR A 11 -2.27 -3.04 16.24
N TYR A 12 -2.50 -3.16 14.96
CA TYR A 12 -2.31 -2.08 13.99
C TYR A 12 -3.63 -1.39 13.70
N VAL A 13 -3.69 -0.09 13.98
CA VAL A 13 -4.81 0.78 13.61
C VAL A 13 -4.46 1.44 12.29
N LEU A 14 -5.25 1.19 11.24
CA LEU A 14 -5.00 1.75 9.91
C LEU A 14 -5.76 3.04 9.70
N ASP A 15 -5.04 4.05 9.19
CA ASP A 15 -5.59 5.29 8.70
C ASP A 15 -6.07 5.17 7.25
N THR A 16 -6.93 6.07 6.82
CA THR A 16 -7.49 6.15 5.46
C THR A 16 -6.41 6.27 4.39
N SER A 17 -5.36 7.04 4.65
CA SER A 17 -4.25 7.24 3.71
C SER A 17 -3.55 5.95 3.32
N VAL A 18 -3.53 4.96 4.22
CA VAL A 18 -2.96 3.63 3.96
C VAL A 18 -3.78 2.88 2.91
N LEU A 19 -5.10 2.84 3.09
CA LEU A 19 -6.01 2.13 2.19
C LEU A 19 -6.19 2.85 0.84
N LEU A 20 -6.00 4.17 0.82
CA LEU A 20 -5.96 4.94 -0.43
C LEU A 20 -4.65 4.73 -1.19
N ALA A 21 -3.55 4.40 -0.52
CA ALA A 21 -2.29 4.06 -1.18
C ALA A 21 -2.23 2.58 -1.61
N ASP A 22 -2.75 1.69 -0.77
CA ASP A 22 -2.81 0.25 -1.03
C ASP A 22 -4.13 -0.31 -0.48
N PRO A 23 -5.14 -0.52 -1.34
CA PRO A 23 -6.43 -1.09 -0.93
C PRO A 23 -6.33 -2.46 -0.26
N SER A 24 -5.25 -3.21 -0.49
CA SER A 24 -4.99 -4.54 0.07
C SER A 24 -4.07 -4.52 1.28
N ALA A 25 -3.75 -3.35 1.83
CA ALA A 25 -2.78 -3.18 2.90
C ALA A 25 -3.04 -4.08 4.11
N PHE A 26 -4.31 -4.29 4.47
CA PHE A 26 -4.67 -5.10 5.64
C PHE A 26 -4.29 -6.58 5.53
N PHE A 27 -3.97 -7.10 4.36
CA PHE A 27 -3.44 -8.47 4.20
C PHE A 27 -1.92 -8.57 4.42
N ARG A 28 -1.22 -7.45 4.66
CA ARG A 28 0.25 -7.41 4.74
C ARG A 28 0.82 -7.42 6.16
N PHE A 29 -0.03 -7.66 7.15
CA PHE A 29 0.38 -7.62 8.56
C PHE A 29 0.45 -9.01 9.23
N ASP A 30 0.66 -10.05 8.42
CA ASP A 30 0.92 -11.43 8.83
C ASP A 30 0.03 -11.94 9.98
N GLU A 31 0.59 -12.17 11.19
CA GLU A 31 -0.13 -12.70 12.36
C GLU A 31 -0.80 -11.62 13.23
N HIS A 32 -0.65 -10.36 12.87
CA HIS A 32 -1.07 -9.24 13.70
C HIS A 32 -2.59 -8.95 13.65
N GLU A 33 -3.07 -8.17 14.61
CA GLU A 33 -4.45 -7.70 14.65
C GLU A 33 -4.58 -6.37 13.89
N ILE A 34 -5.50 -6.29 12.96
CA ILE A 34 -5.79 -5.08 12.18
C ILE A 34 -7.12 -4.50 12.63
N ILE A 35 -7.10 -3.25 13.00
CA ILE A 35 -8.27 -2.47 13.38
C ILE A 35 -8.49 -1.36 12.35
N ILE A 36 -9.68 -1.33 11.79
CA ILE A 36 -10.12 -0.23 10.90
C ILE A 36 -11.16 0.59 11.67
N PRO A 37 -10.84 1.82 12.10
CA PRO A 37 -11.83 2.70 12.72
C PRO A 37 -13.01 2.96 11.78
N ILE A 38 -14.22 3.05 12.31
CA ILE A 38 -15.41 3.37 11.49
C ILE A 38 -15.27 4.70 10.77
N ALA A 39 -14.52 5.64 11.32
CA ALA A 39 -14.22 6.92 10.67
C ALA A 39 -13.50 6.75 9.33
N VAL A 40 -12.63 5.74 9.21
CA VAL A 40 -11.93 5.40 7.96
C VAL A 40 -12.92 4.94 6.89
N ILE A 41 -13.92 4.14 7.25
CA ILE A 41 -14.97 3.70 6.30
C ILE A 41 -15.73 4.92 5.75
N GLY A 42 -16.16 5.83 6.64
CA GLY A 42 -16.86 7.05 6.22
C GLY A 42 -16.00 7.96 5.34
N GLU A 43 -14.70 8.02 5.60
CA GLU A 43 -13.78 8.80 4.79
C GLU A 43 -13.53 8.16 3.41
N LEU A 44 -13.35 6.84 3.33
CA LEU A 44 -13.28 6.12 2.06
C LEU A 44 -14.56 6.33 1.24
N GLU A 45 -15.73 6.30 1.88
CA GLU A 45 -17.00 6.56 1.22
C GLU A 45 -17.04 7.97 0.62
N SER A 46 -16.60 8.99 1.36
CA SER A 46 -16.54 10.37 0.88
C SER A 46 -15.60 10.57 -0.31
N LYS A 47 -14.61 9.69 -0.48
CA LYS A 47 -13.62 9.73 -1.56
C LYS A 47 -14.00 8.91 -2.79
N ARG A 48 -15.16 8.19 -2.79
CA ARG A 48 -15.54 7.28 -3.88
C ARG A 48 -15.58 7.94 -5.25
N ASP A 49 -15.97 9.19 -5.30
CA ASP A 49 -16.14 9.95 -6.54
C ASP A 49 -14.98 10.92 -6.81
N HIS A 50 -13.94 10.87 -5.97
CA HIS A 50 -12.77 11.70 -6.17
C HIS A 50 -12.02 11.30 -7.45
N PRO A 51 -11.62 12.24 -8.34
CA PRO A 51 -11.03 11.94 -9.65
C PRO A 51 -9.80 11.01 -9.56
N GLU A 52 -8.91 11.21 -8.61
CA GLU A 52 -7.67 10.46 -8.47
C GLU A 52 -7.76 9.32 -7.44
N LEU A 53 -8.45 9.54 -6.33
CA LEU A 53 -8.50 8.59 -5.21
C LEU A 53 -9.68 7.64 -5.27
N GLY A 54 -10.71 7.94 -6.07
CA GLY A 54 -11.97 7.19 -6.10
C GLY A 54 -11.79 5.72 -6.48
N TYR A 55 -10.85 5.41 -7.36
CA TYR A 55 -10.53 4.03 -7.69
C TYR A 55 -10.07 3.25 -6.45
N PHE A 56 -9.12 3.78 -5.71
CA PHE A 56 -8.56 3.14 -4.52
C PHE A 56 -9.59 3.03 -3.39
N ALA A 57 -10.37 4.10 -3.16
CA ALA A 57 -11.44 4.09 -2.17
C ALA A 57 -12.48 3.00 -2.46
N ARG A 58 -12.96 2.90 -3.72
CA ARG A 58 -13.89 1.84 -4.13
C ARG A 58 -13.27 0.44 -4.03
N ALA A 59 -11.98 0.30 -4.37
CA ALA A 59 -11.28 -0.99 -4.28
C ALA A 59 -11.17 -1.46 -2.82
N ALA A 60 -10.78 -0.58 -1.89
CA ALA A 60 -10.70 -0.90 -0.47
C ALA A 60 -12.07 -1.28 0.10
N LEU A 61 -13.12 -0.48 -0.18
CA LEU A 61 -14.48 -0.78 0.27
C LEU A 61 -15.00 -2.10 -0.28
N ARG A 62 -14.69 -2.43 -1.55
CA ARG A 62 -15.09 -3.71 -2.15
C ARG A 62 -14.42 -4.88 -1.46
N GLN A 63 -13.12 -4.80 -1.16
CA GLN A 63 -12.42 -5.87 -0.44
C GLN A 63 -13.00 -6.09 0.96
N LEU A 64 -13.35 -5.02 1.68
CA LEU A 64 -14.03 -5.14 2.98
C LEU A 64 -15.41 -5.77 2.84
N ASP A 65 -16.16 -5.44 1.79
CA ASP A 65 -17.46 -6.05 1.51
C ASP A 65 -17.33 -7.54 1.15
N ASP A 66 -16.32 -7.92 0.36
CA ASP A 66 -16.01 -9.31 0.03
C ASP A 66 -15.69 -10.13 1.31
N LEU A 67 -14.93 -9.55 2.24
CA LEU A 67 -14.68 -10.15 3.55
C LEU A 67 -15.98 -10.31 4.36
N ARG A 68 -16.84 -9.30 4.36
CA ARG A 68 -18.15 -9.35 5.02
C ARG A 68 -19.05 -10.44 4.43
N ILE A 69 -19.08 -10.56 3.11
CA ILE A 69 -19.88 -11.59 2.41
C ILE A 69 -19.37 -12.98 2.74
N SER A 70 -18.05 -13.16 2.74
CA SER A 70 -17.42 -14.48 2.92
C SER A 70 -17.47 -14.97 4.37
N HIS A 71 -17.44 -14.07 5.35
CA HIS A 71 -17.23 -14.41 6.76
C HIS A 71 -18.27 -13.81 7.72
N GLY A 72 -19.17 -12.96 7.22
CA GLY A 72 -20.25 -12.35 8.01
C GLY A 72 -19.86 -10.96 8.55
N ARG A 73 -19.89 -10.78 9.86
CA ARG A 73 -19.74 -9.46 10.50
C ARG A 73 -18.28 -9.04 10.59
N LEU A 74 -17.99 -7.75 10.32
CA LEU A 74 -16.67 -7.18 10.47
C LEU A 74 -16.41 -6.49 11.82
N ASP A 75 -17.42 -6.36 12.68
CA ASP A 75 -17.29 -5.80 14.04
C ASP A 75 -16.65 -6.76 15.05
N LYS A 76 -16.26 -7.94 14.60
CA LYS A 76 -15.52 -8.95 15.37
C LYS A 76 -14.26 -9.34 14.63
N PRO A 77 -13.18 -9.73 15.35
CA PRO A 77 -11.94 -10.16 14.72
C PRO A 77 -12.16 -11.32 13.75
N LEU A 78 -11.88 -11.07 12.48
CA LEU A 78 -11.98 -12.03 11.40
C LEU A 78 -10.59 -12.44 10.96
N LYS A 79 -10.31 -13.74 10.87
CA LYS A 79 -9.04 -14.25 10.36
C LYS A 79 -8.92 -13.98 8.86
N ILE A 80 -7.89 -13.23 8.46
CA ILE A 80 -7.67 -12.81 7.05
C ILE A 80 -6.37 -13.32 6.44
N THR A 81 -5.43 -13.85 7.25
CA THR A 81 -4.16 -14.39 6.76
C THR A 81 -3.94 -15.83 7.21
N ALA A 82 -3.12 -16.57 6.49
CA ALA A 82 -2.76 -17.95 6.85
C ALA A 82 -1.98 -18.00 8.18
N SER A 83 -1.16 -16.99 8.47
CA SER A 83 -0.37 -16.81 9.71
C SER A 83 -1.21 -16.46 10.93
N GLY A 84 -2.52 -16.24 10.78
CA GLY A 84 -3.45 -16.00 11.88
C GLY A 84 -3.77 -14.53 12.13
N GLY A 85 -3.37 -13.63 11.24
CA GLY A 85 -3.75 -12.23 11.30
C GLY A 85 -5.26 -12.04 11.23
N THR A 86 -5.75 -11.05 11.96
CA THR A 86 -7.19 -10.76 12.05
C THR A 86 -7.48 -9.32 11.68
N LEU A 87 -8.69 -9.09 11.16
CA LEU A 87 -9.21 -7.77 10.87
C LEU A 87 -10.55 -7.57 11.57
N SER A 88 -10.76 -6.38 12.13
CA SER A 88 -12.08 -5.93 12.56
C SER A 88 -12.28 -4.44 12.27
N VAL A 89 -13.55 -4.06 12.09
CA VAL A 89 -13.97 -2.65 12.04
C VAL A 89 -14.39 -2.23 13.44
N GLU A 90 -13.72 -1.19 13.96
CA GLU A 90 -13.97 -0.70 15.30
C GLU A 90 -15.06 0.38 15.31
N LEU A 91 -16.13 0.11 16.06
CA LEU A 91 -17.31 0.96 16.12
C LEU A 91 -17.36 1.83 17.39
N ASN A 92 -16.73 1.38 18.50
CA ASN A 92 -17.04 1.86 19.85
C ASN A 92 -15.95 2.70 20.51
N HIS A 93 -14.69 2.50 20.20
CA HIS A 93 -13.57 3.22 20.85
C HIS A 93 -13.42 4.68 20.35
N THR A 94 -14.55 5.36 20.17
CA THR A 94 -14.61 6.73 19.65
C THR A 94 -14.59 7.81 20.74
N ASP A 95 -14.47 7.43 22.01
CA ASP A 95 -14.38 8.38 23.12
C ASP A 95 -13.10 9.20 23.03
N THR A 96 -13.27 10.48 22.73
CA THR A 96 -12.19 11.44 22.61
C THR A 96 -11.76 12.05 23.96
N SER A 97 -12.42 11.72 25.07
CA SER A 97 -12.07 12.25 26.41
C SER A 97 -10.65 11.85 26.84
N SER A 98 -10.13 10.76 26.29
CA SER A 98 -8.75 10.30 26.49
C SER A 98 -7.70 11.14 25.77
N LEU A 99 -8.11 12.06 24.89
CA LEU A 99 -7.23 12.95 24.13
C LEU A 99 -7.16 14.34 24.79
N PRO A 100 -6.03 15.06 24.65
CA PRO A 100 -5.92 16.44 25.12
C PRO A 100 -6.97 17.36 24.50
N HIS A 101 -7.45 18.38 25.26
CA HIS A 101 -8.51 19.28 24.82
C HIS A 101 -8.28 19.98 23.47
N GLY A 102 -7.04 20.14 23.04
CA GLY A 102 -6.71 20.68 21.72
C GLY A 102 -7.17 19.82 20.56
N PHE A 103 -7.28 18.49 20.75
CA PHE A 103 -7.76 17.54 19.76
C PHE A 103 -9.28 17.43 19.69
N LEU A 104 -9.97 17.83 20.77
CA LEU A 104 -11.43 17.71 20.88
C LEU A 104 -12.20 18.75 20.07
N ARG A 105 -11.55 19.87 19.73
CA ARG A 105 -12.22 20.99 19.06
C ARG A 105 -12.54 20.75 17.59
N ASP A 106 -11.84 19.81 16.95
CA ASP A 106 -11.91 19.70 15.50
C ASP A 106 -12.93 18.66 15.02
N GLY A 107 -13.36 17.69 15.84
CA GLY A 107 -14.29 16.63 15.44
C GLY A 107 -13.87 15.90 14.16
N THR A 108 -12.59 16.03 13.79
CA THR A 108 -12.00 15.51 12.57
C THR A 108 -11.89 14.00 12.60
N ASN A 109 -11.78 13.39 11.46
CA ASN A 109 -11.53 11.95 11.36
C ASN A 109 -10.22 11.55 12.04
N ASP A 110 -9.17 12.38 11.94
CA ASP A 110 -7.92 12.21 12.67
C ASP A 110 -8.13 12.01 14.17
N SER A 111 -8.91 12.89 14.78
CA SER A 111 -9.20 12.81 16.22
C SER A 111 -9.94 11.53 16.60
N ARG A 112 -10.84 11.05 15.74
CA ARG A 112 -11.55 9.77 15.93
C ARG A 112 -10.62 8.57 15.78
N ILE A 113 -9.71 8.58 14.80
CA ILE A 113 -8.71 7.53 14.60
C ILE A 113 -7.75 7.48 15.79
N LEU A 114 -7.27 8.65 16.25
CA LEU A 114 -6.42 8.76 17.44
C LEU A 114 -7.14 8.28 18.70
N ALA A 115 -8.43 8.58 18.85
CA ALA A 115 -9.23 8.11 19.98
C ALA A 115 -9.30 6.58 20.01
N VAL A 116 -9.57 5.94 18.88
CA VAL A 116 -9.56 4.47 18.79
C VAL A 116 -8.21 3.91 19.24
N ALA A 117 -7.11 4.41 18.67
CA ALA A 117 -5.77 3.93 19.03
C ALA A 117 -5.47 4.16 20.53
N ARG A 118 -5.82 5.35 21.09
CA ARG A 118 -5.58 5.68 22.49
C ARG A 118 -6.39 4.81 23.45
N ASN A 119 -7.65 4.58 23.14
CA ASN A 119 -8.52 3.74 23.98
C ASN A 119 -8.03 2.29 23.99
N LEU A 120 -7.61 1.74 22.85
CA LEU A 120 -7.01 0.40 22.77
C LEU A 120 -5.69 0.31 23.59
N VAL A 121 -4.86 1.35 23.56
CA VAL A 121 -3.66 1.41 24.45
C VAL A 121 -4.08 1.39 25.92
N SER A 122 -5.13 2.12 26.29
CA SER A 122 -5.64 2.15 27.68
C SER A 122 -6.19 0.80 28.15
N GLU A 123 -6.60 -0.06 27.22
CA GLU A 123 -7.00 -1.46 27.48
C GLU A 123 -5.80 -2.43 27.57
N GLY A 124 -4.57 -1.92 27.44
CA GLY A 124 -3.34 -2.70 27.57
C GLY A 124 -2.88 -3.37 26.29
N LYS A 125 -3.43 -3.00 25.12
CA LYS A 125 -2.95 -3.51 23.84
C LYS A 125 -1.65 -2.80 23.40
N GLU A 126 -0.77 -3.53 22.74
CA GLU A 126 0.38 -2.95 22.03
C GLU A 126 -0.11 -2.40 20.69
N VAL A 127 -0.39 -1.10 20.65
CA VAL A 127 -0.99 -0.44 19.48
C VAL A 127 0.04 0.32 18.67
N VAL A 128 -0.02 0.16 17.35
CA VAL A 128 0.73 0.95 16.37
C VAL A 128 -0.27 1.59 15.40
N LEU A 129 -0.29 2.91 15.33
CA LEU A 129 -1.03 3.64 14.30
C LEU A 129 -0.22 3.64 13.01
N VAL A 130 -0.79 3.14 11.91
CA VAL A 130 -0.14 3.15 10.61
C VAL A 130 -0.81 4.19 9.72
N THR A 131 -0.02 5.13 9.23
CA THR A 131 -0.50 6.23 8.38
C THR A 131 0.60 6.74 7.44
N LYS A 132 0.21 7.30 6.31
CA LYS A 132 1.10 8.07 5.42
C LYS A 132 1.10 9.56 5.75
N ASP A 133 0.16 10.01 6.56
CA ASP A 133 0.03 11.41 6.97
C ASP A 133 1.07 11.76 8.04
N LEU A 134 2.03 12.62 7.71
CA LEU A 134 3.05 13.09 8.64
C LEU A 134 2.46 13.87 9.82
N PRO A 135 1.56 14.84 9.64
CA PRO A 135 0.86 15.52 10.73
C PRO A 135 0.18 14.54 11.71
N LEU A 136 -0.51 13.51 11.20
CA LEU A 136 -1.17 12.53 12.05
C LEU A 136 -0.16 11.71 12.87
N ARG A 137 1.00 11.33 12.30
CA ARG A 137 2.09 10.67 13.04
C ARG A 137 2.63 11.54 14.18
N VAL A 138 2.84 12.83 13.92
CA VAL A 138 3.30 13.78 14.95
C VAL A 138 2.26 13.91 16.07
N LYS A 139 0.98 14.05 15.72
CA LYS A 139 -0.13 14.09 16.67
C LYS A 139 -0.17 12.82 17.53
N ALA A 140 -0.07 11.64 16.92
CA ALA A 140 -0.07 10.36 17.61
C ALA A 140 1.06 10.24 18.63
N SER A 141 2.28 10.58 18.23
CA SER A 141 3.45 10.58 19.12
C SER A 141 3.26 11.53 20.30
N SER A 142 2.63 12.70 20.09
CA SER A 142 2.37 13.70 21.13
C SER A 142 1.40 13.21 22.22
N VAL A 143 0.57 12.23 21.92
CA VAL A 143 -0.36 11.61 22.88
C VAL A 143 0.07 10.20 23.32
N GLY A 144 1.34 9.86 23.09
CA GLY A 144 1.92 8.59 23.55
C GLY A 144 1.46 7.36 22.77
N ILE A 145 1.06 7.52 21.50
CA ILE A 145 0.74 6.44 20.58
C ILE A 145 1.94 6.21 19.66
N THR A 146 2.41 4.98 19.55
CA THR A 146 3.41 4.60 18.55
C THR A 146 2.78 4.75 17.15
N ALA A 147 3.45 5.45 16.25
CA ALA A 147 2.98 5.66 14.90
C ALA A 147 4.08 5.37 13.87
N GLU A 148 3.73 4.64 12.83
CA GLU A 148 4.63 4.22 11.78
C GLU A 148 4.10 4.65 10.40
N GLU A 149 5.06 4.89 9.49
CA GLU A 149 4.74 5.16 8.10
C GLU A 149 4.46 3.87 7.33
N TYR A 150 3.36 3.84 6.58
CA TYR A 150 3.12 2.73 5.65
C TYR A 150 4.08 2.80 4.46
N ARG A 151 4.93 1.79 4.28
CA ARG A 151 5.97 1.74 3.25
C ARG A 151 5.86 0.55 2.30
N ALA A 152 4.92 -0.37 2.49
CA ALA A 152 4.76 -1.58 1.67
C ALA A 152 4.12 -1.31 0.29
N GLU A 153 4.09 -0.08 -0.14
CA GLU A 153 3.32 0.40 -1.27
C GLU A 153 3.87 0.05 -2.65
N LEU A 154 5.11 -0.38 -2.76
CA LEU A 154 5.68 -0.64 -4.08
C LEU A 154 6.67 -1.79 -4.02
N ALA A 155 6.71 -2.59 -5.09
CA ALA A 155 7.88 -3.37 -5.40
C ALA A 155 9.12 -2.48 -5.21
N PRO A 156 10.21 -2.98 -4.62
CA PRO A 156 11.41 -2.20 -4.49
C PRO A 156 11.69 -1.57 -5.86
N ASN A 157 11.85 -0.26 -5.88
CA ASN A 157 12.21 0.43 -7.13
C ASN A 157 13.55 -0.16 -7.56
N SER A 158 13.49 -1.12 -8.48
CA SER A 158 14.67 -1.81 -8.99
C SER A 158 15.55 -0.88 -9.81
N GLY A 159 15.13 0.39 -9.99
CA GLY A 159 15.71 1.30 -10.94
C GLY A 159 15.40 0.91 -12.40
N TRP A 160 14.67 -0.18 -12.60
CA TRP A 160 14.28 -0.64 -13.92
C TRP A 160 13.18 0.26 -14.48
N THR A 161 13.53 1.01 -15.50
CA THR A 161 12.60 1.96 -16.17
C THR A 161 11.77 1.30 -17.27
N GLY A 162 12.04 0.04 -17.58
CA GLY A 162 11.53 -0.62 -18.78
C GLY A 162 12.29 -0.23 -20.05
N MET A 163 13.32 0.60 -19.92
CA MET A 163 14.16 1.11 -21.01
C MET A 163 15.61 0.80 -20.72
N VAL A 164 16.36 0.50 -21.78
CA VAL A 164 17.84 0.40 -21.78
C VAL A 164 18.40 1.25 -22.92
N GLU A 165 19.61 1.75 -22.72
CA GLU A 165 20.35 2.46 -23.76
C GLU A 165 21.62 1.68 -24.09
N GLU A 166 21.86 1.46 -25.39
CA GLU A 166 23.00 0.68 -25.86
C GLU A 166 23.64 1.31 -27.10
N THR A 167 24.95 1.16 -27.20
CA THR A 167 25.71 1.60 -28.38
C THR A 167 25.95 0.41 -29.31
N VAL A 168 25.52 0.55 -30.55
CA VAL A 168 25.56 -0.51 -31.56
C VAL A 168 26.21 -0.03 -32.87
N GLY A 169 26.53 -0.98 -33.73
CA GLY A 169 27.02 -0.62 -35.07
C GLY A 169 25.91 -0.02 -35.94
N SER A 170 26.26 0.94 -36.80
CA SER A 170 25.31 1.64 -37.69
C SER A 170 24.50 0.71 -38.58
N LYS A 171 25.04 -0.45 -38.96
CA LYS A 171 24.34 -1.46 -39.77
C LYS A 171 23.09 -2.01 -39.12
N LEU A 172 23.08 -2.15 -37.77
CA LEU A 172 21.93 -2.63 -37.03
C LEU A 172 20.82 -1.58 -37.03
N ILE A 173 21.15 -0.33 -36.88
CA ILE A 173 20.21 0.80 -36.99
C ILE A 173 19.64 0.90 -38.43
N ASP A 174 20.45 0.75 -39.44
CA ASP A 174 19.99 0.75 -40.82
C ASP A 174 18.99 -0.38 -41.11
N ALA A 175 19.23 -1.59 -40.61
CA ALA A 175 18.31 -2.72 -40.73
C ALA A 175 16.97 -2.48 -40.02
N LEU A 176 16.97 -1.89 -38.81
CA LEU A 176 15.74 -1.51 -38.09
C LEU A 176 14.93 -0.47 -38.87
N TYR A 177 15.57 0.54 -39.44
CA TYR A 177 14.87 1.51 -40.29
C TYR A 177 14.35 0.90 -41.60
N ALA A 178 14.97 -0.16 -42.08
CA ALA A 178 14.43 -0.95 -43.21
C ALA A 178 13.23 -1.85 -42.82
N GLY A 179 12.84 -1.85 -41.52
CA GLY A 179 11.74 -2.65 -41.02
C GLY A 179 12.07 -4.14 -40.77
N GLU A 180 13.36 -4.43 -40.70
CA GLU A 180 13.83 -5.80 -40.45
C GLU A 180 13.74 -6.12 -38.94
N LYS A 181 13.38 -7.38 -38.62
CA LYS A 181 13.57 -7.92 -37.28
C LYS A 181 15.01 -8.31 -37.09
N VAL A 182 15.66 -7.77 -36.09
CA VAL A 182 17.06 -8.01 -35.79
C VAL A 182 17.19 -8.85 -34.53
N SER A 183 17.84 -10.01 -34.65
CA SER A 183 18.20 -10.80 -33.47
C SER A 183 19.63 -10.46 -33.07
N ASP A 184 19.78 -9.86 -31.89
CA ASP A 184 21.06 -9.46 -31.32
C ASP A 184 21.26 -10.12 -29.95
N PRO A 185 22.50 -10.51 -29.58
CA PRO A 185 22.77 -11.06 -28.24
C PRO A 185 22.24 -10.21 -27.08
N LEU A 186 22.20 -8.89 -27.24
CA LEU A 186 21.64 -7.95 -26.29
C LEU A 186 20.20 -8.28 -25.86
N THR A 187 19.37 -8.77 -26.80
CA THR A 187 17.95 -9.01 -26.53
C THR A 187 17.68 -10.25 -25.68
N LYS A 188 18.65 -11.17 -25.56
CA LYS A 188 18.47 -12.48 -24.90
C LYS A 188 18.10 -12.37 -23.42
N ASP A 189 18.79 -11.46 -22.71
CA ASP A 189 18.66 -11.30 -21.27
C ASP A 189 17.64 -10.21 -20.87
N LEU A 190 17.15 -9.42 -21.83
CA LEU A 190 16.18 -8.38 -21.58
C LEU A 190 14.75 -8.95 -21.53
N PRO A 191 13.90 -8.48 -20.61
CA PRO A 191 12.48 -8.83 -20.59
C PRO A 191 11.77 -8.48 -21.90
N CYS A 192 10.75 -9.27 -22.30
CA CYS A 192 9.86 -8.89 -23.40
C CYS A 192 9.27 -7.50 -23.17
N HIS A 193 9.10 -6.76 -24.24
CA HIS A 193 8.59 -5.39 -24.26
C HIS A 193 9.52 -4.33 -23.65
N THR A 194 10.77 -4.68 -23.30
CA THR A 194 11.78 -3.68 -22.97
C THR A 194 11.97 -2.72 -24.14
N GLY A 195 11.86 -1.44 -23.91
CA GLY A 195 12.27 -0.40 -24.87
C GLY A 195 13.80 -0.31 -24.92
N VAL A 196 14.35 -0.19 -26.10
CA VAL A 196 15.80 -0.11 -26.31
C VAL A 196 16.10 1.15 -27.13
N VAL A 197 16.86 2.08 -26.55
CA VAL A 197 17.42 3.21 -27.29
C VAL A 197 18.79 2.81 -27.80
N LEU A 198 18.91 2.71 -29.10
CA LEU A 198 20.16 2.33 -29.77
C LEU A 198 20.86 3.57 -30.28
N HIS A 199 22.13 3.71 -29.96
CA HIS A 199 22.99 4.78 -30.43
C HIS A 199 24.07 4.24 -31.37
N SER A 200 24.39 4.98 -32.41
CA SER A 200 25.55 4.73 -33.28
C SER A 200 26.21 6.06 -33.68
N GLU A 201 27.37 6.00 -34.32
CA GLU A 201 28.06 7.20 -34.83
C GLU A 201 27.22 7.99 -35.85
N LYS A 202 26.26 7.36 -36.52
CA LYS A 202 25.43 7.98 -37.56
C LYS A 202 24.05 8.40 -37.11
N GLY A 203 23.62 8.00 -35.91
CA GLY A 203 22.26 8.30 -35.41
C GLY A 203 21.81 7.36 -34.35
N SER A 204 20.52 7.45 -33.96
CA SER A 204 19.91 6.64 -32.96
C SER A 204 18.59 6.03 -33.46
N ALA A 205 18.16 4.90 -32.89
CA ALA A 205 16.87 4.28 -33.15
C ALA A 205 16.20 3.86 -31.84
N LEU A 206 14.87 3.88 -31.83
CA LEU A 206 14.07 3.32 -30.74
C LEU A 206 13.52 1.96 -31.20
N ALA A 207 13.81 0.93 -30.44
CA ALA A 207 13.36 -0.43 -30.69
C ALA A 207 12.65 -1.01 -29.46
N ARG A 208 12.07 -2.19 -29.59
CA ARG A 208 11.41 -2.92 -28.51
C ARG A 208 11.69 -4.40 -28.64
N VAL A 209 12.08 -5.04 -27.53
CA VAL A 209 12.26 -6.49 -27.48
C VAL A 209 10.92 -7.20 -27.69
N THR A 210 10.84 -8.05 -28.70
CA THR A 210 9.65 -8.85 -29.00
C THR A 210 9.62 -10.16 -28.19
N ALA A 211 8.52 -10.93 -28.29
CA ALA A 211 8.37 -12.18 -27.55
C ALA A 211 9.37 -13.26 -27.99
N ASP A 212 9.79 -13.22 -29.24
CA ASP A 212 10.79 -14.11 -29.84
C ASP A 212 12.25 -13.60 -29.65
N LYS A 213 12.44 -12.57 -28.85
CA LYS A 213 13.76 -11.99 -28.55
C LYS A 213 14.48 -11.37 -29.76
N SER A 214 13.73 -10.88 -30.69
CA SER A 214 14.25 -10.07 -31.81
C SER A 214 13.97 -8.61 -31.59
#